data_1c26c1177881dec90e6e3e0a4e74e4b5
#
_entry.id   1c26c1177881dec90e6e3e0a4e74e4b5
#
_cell.length_a   1.000
_cell.length_b   1.000
_cell.length_c   1.000
_cell.angle_alpha   90.00
_cell.angle_beta   90.00
_cell.angle_gamma   90.00
#
_symmetry.space_group_name_H-M   'P 1'
#
loop_
_entity.id
_entity.type
_entity.pdbx_description
1 polymer ?
#
loop_
_entity_poly.entity_id
_entity_poly.type
_entity_poly.pdbx_seq_one_letter_code
_entity_poly.pdbx_strand_id
1 'polypeptide(L)'
;MPICCAALCPCLHNPPDKPHRQHEEEATMASNVIAVYPGTFDPITLGHEDVVRRATQLFSKVIVAVAAGHHKKALFTLSERMDMAREAVKPYSDQVTVESFSGLLRDFVVARGGKAMVRGLRAVTDFDYEFQLAGMNRSLMPDVETVFLTPSDKYQFISSTFVREIAMLGGEVNKFVSPNVEQQLTAKVRSLGRE
;
A
#
# COMPACT_ATOMS: atom_id res chain seq x y z
N MET A 1 -51.31 7.95 -65.92
CA MET A 1 -50.21 8.34 -66.81
C MET A 1 -49.10 8.95 -66.02
N PRO A 2 -47.91 8.54 -66.28
CA PRO A 2 -46.79 8.60 -65.39
C PRO A 2 -45.90 9.81 -65.64
N ILE A 3 -45.11 10.20 -64.69
CA ILE A 3 -43.80 10.81 -65.03
C ILE A 3 -42.76 10.37 -63.97
N CYS A 4 -41.81 9.60 -64.46
CA CYS A 4 -40.56 9.25 -63.86
C CYS A 4 -39.68 10.47 -63.72
N CYS A 5 -39.02 10.64 -62.59
CA CYS A 5 -37.82 11.48 -62.55
C CYS A 5 -36.81 10.80 -61.64
N ALA A 6 -35.86 10.15 -62.27
CA ALA A 6 -34.67 9.62 -61.65
C ALA A 6 -33.73 10.82 -61.38
N ALA A 7 -33.34 11.00 -60.12
CA ALA A 7 -32.25 11.89 -59.75
C ALA A 7 -31.16 11.06 -59.05
N LEU A 8 -30.06 10.99 -59.73
CA LEU A 8 -28.76 10.41 -59.30
C LEU A 8 -28.27 11.01 -57.97
N CYS A 9 -28.07 10.16 -56.99
CA CYS A 9 -27.39 10.54 -55.79
C CYS A 9 -25.90 10.19 -55.94
N PRO A 10 -24.97 11.17 -55.84
CA PRO A 10 -23.54 10.85 -55.88
C PRO A 10 -23.12 10.21 -54.56
N CYS A 11 -22.46 9.08 -54.68
CA CYS A 11 -21.79 8.39 -53.56
C CYS A 11 -20.71 9.30 -52.98
N LEU A 12 -20.95 9.80 -51.78
CA LEU A 12 -19.93 10.42 -50.94
C LEU A 12 -19.01 9.32 -50.44
N HIS A 13 -17.85 9.27 -51.00
CA HIS A 13 -16.73 8.45 -50.57
C HIS A 13 -16.22 9.01 -49.22
N ASN A 14 -16.48 8.36 -48.12
CA ASN A 14 -15.83 8.64 -46.87
C ASN A 14 -14.37 8.14 -46.95
N PRO A 15 -13.36 8.97 -46.62
CA PRO A 15 -12.00 8.49 -46.49
C PRO A 15 -11.86 7.50 -45.32
N PRO A 16 -10.92 6.53 -45.42
CA PRO A 16 -10.75 5.56 -44.36
C PRO A 16 -10.32 6.24 -43.07
N ASP A 17 -11.02 5.87 -42.01
CA ASP A 17 -10.76 6.26 -40.62
C ASP A 17 -9.29 5.98 -40.24
N LYS A 18 -8.59 7.02 -39.83
CA LYS A 18 -7.22 6.85 -39.34
C LYS A 18 -7.29 6.14 -37.98
N PRO A 19 -6.48 5.10 -37.74
CA PRO A 19 -6.53 4.39 -36.47
C PRO A 19 -6.13 5.33 -35.32
N HIS A 20 -6.93 5.29 -34.27
CA HIS A 20 -6.77 6.00 -33.02
C HIS A 20 -5.42 5.70 -32.36
N ARG A 21 -4.39 6.50 -32.62
CA ARG A 21 -3.13 6.50 -31.86
C ARG A 21 -3.20 7.22 -30.51
N GLN A 22 -4.35 7.80 -30.17
CA GLN A 22 -4.50 8.60 -28.94
C GLN A 22 -4.79 7.79 -27.69
N HIS A 23 -5.27 6.54 -27.79
CA HIS A 23 -5.58 5.70 -26.62
C HIS A 23 -4.38 4.97 -26.02
N GLU A 24 -3.28 4.80 -26.77
CA GLU A 24 -2.08 4.13 -26.24
C GLU A 24 -1.22 5.06 -25.38
N GLU A 25 -1.23 6.37 -25.63
CA GLU A 25 -0.48 7.35 -24.82
C GLU A 25 -1.14 7.66 -23.48
N GLU A 26 -2.49 7.65 -23.40
CA GLU A 26 -3.21 7.87 -22.13
C GLU A 26 -3.05 6.70 -21.15
N ALA A 27 -2.97 5.46 -21.63
CA ALA A 27 -2.73 4.30 -20.78
C ALA A 27 -1.33 4.28 -20.14
N THR A 28 -0.35 4.94 -20.78
CA THR A 28 1.04 4.97 -20.30
C THR A 28 1.26 6.04 -19.22
N MET A 29 0.41 7.06 -19.13
CA MET A 29 0.55 8.14 -18.14
C MET A 29 0.10 7.77 -16.73
N ALA A 30 -0.74 6.73 -16.55
CA ALA A 30 -1.19 6.25 -15.25
C ALA A 30 -0.13 5.37 -14.53
N SER A 31 1.00 5.04 -15.17
CA SER A 31 1.86 3.94 -14.76
C SER A 31 3.06 4.31 -13.90
N ASN A 32 3.25 5.55 -13.47
CA ASN A 32 4.50 5.93 -12.80
C ASN A 32 4.33 6.59 -11.42
N VAL A 33 3.24 6.27 -10.71
CA VAL A 33 2.98 6.81 -9.36
C VAL A 33 3.67 5.95 -8.32
N ILE A 34 4.61 6.56 -7.57
CA ILE A 34 5.24 5.94 -6.40
C ILE A 34 4.38 6.22 -5.17
N ALA A 35 3.94 5.15 -4.52
CA ALA A 35 3.24 5.22 -3.25
C ALA A 35 4.16 4.81 -2.09
N VAL A 36 4.04 5.50 -0.97
CA VAL A 36 4.76 5.16 0.28
C VAL A 36 3.75 4.65 1.30
N TYR A 37 4.02 3.47 1.85
CA TYR A 37 3.24 2.89 2.94
C TYR A 37 4.06 2.91 4.23
N PRO A 38 3.91 3.94 5.07
CA PRO A 38 4.69 4.09 6.29
C PRO A 38 4.07 3.33 7.46
N GLY A 39 4.92 2.74 8.29
CA GLY A 39 4.47 2.08 9.51
C GLY A 39 5.62 1.66 10.41
N THR A 40 5.28 1.22 11.63
CA THR A 40 6.25 0.64 12.55
C THR A 40 6.53 -0.82 12.21
N PHE A 41 5.50 -1.56 11.77
CA PHE A 41 5.53 -2.98 11.41
C PHE A 41 6.19 -3.85 12.49
N ASP A 42 5.66 -3.78 13.70
CA ASP A 42 6.20 -4.45 14.88
C ASP A 42 5.20 -5.46 15.48
N PRO A 43 5.06 -6.67 14.88
CA PRO A 43 5.56 -7.04 13.56
C PRO A 43 4.62 -6.64 12.40
N ILE A 44 5.05 -6.91 11.17
CA ILE A 44 4.15 -6.91 10.01
C ILE A 44 3.10 -8.01 10.17
N THR A 45 1.87 -7.79 9.70
CA THR A 45 0.73 -8.72 9.86
C THR A 45 0.08 -8.99 8.51
N LEU A 46 -0.77 -10.01 8.43
CA LEU A 46 -1.55 -10.31 7.22
C LEU A 46 -2.43 -9.12 6.77
N GLY A 47 -2.85 -8.28 7.72
CA GLY A 47 -3.55 -7.02 7.39
C GLY A 47 -2.66 -6.03 6.63
N HIS A 48 -1.40 -5.89 7.06
CA HIS A 48 -0.43 -5.05 6.34
C HIS A 48 -0.09 -5.62 4.95
N GLU A 49 0.10 -6.94 4.86
CA GLU A 49 0.37 -7.63 3.60
C GLU A 49 -0.78 -7.44 2.60
N ASP A 50 -2.03 -7.51 3.07
CA ASP A 50 -3.20 -7.28 2.22
C ASP A 50 -3.27 -5.83 1.71
N VAL A 51 -2.95 -4.85 2.55
CA VAL A 51 -2.87 -3.44 2.12
C VAL A 51 -1.77 -3.26 1.06
N VAL A 52 -0.58 -3.87 1.25
CA VAL A 52 0.50 -3.84 0.24
C VAL A 52 0.02 -4.46 -1.08
N ARG A 53 -0.55 -5.65 -1.04
CA ARG A 53 -1.10 -6.34 -2.22
C ARG A 53 -2.13 -5.48 -2.97
N ARG A 54 -3.00 -4.77 -2.25
CA ARG A 54 -3.99 -3.86 -2.86
C ARG A 54 -3.33 -2.60 -3.43
N ALA A 55 -2.32 -2.08 -2.76
CA ALA A 55 -1.56 -0.94 -3.24
C ALA A 55 -0.83 -1.25 -4.56
N THR A 56 -0.30 -2.47 -4.75
CA THR A 56 0.34 -2.86 -6.01
C THR A 56 -0.63 -2.93 -7.20
N GLN A 57 -1.93 -3.02 -6.96
CA GLN A 57 -2.95 -2.95 -8.02
C GLN A 57 -3.25 -1.51 -8.48
N LEU A 58 -2.89 -0.52 -7.67
CA LEU A 58 -3.20 0.90 -7.91
C LEU A 58 -1.98 1.72 -8.31
N PHE A 59 -0.79 1.32 -7.86
CA PHE A 59 0.44 2.10 -8.01
C PHE A 59 1.51 1.28 -8.71
N SER A 60 2.30 1.92 -9.55
CA SER A 60 3.39 1.27 -10.27
C SER A 60 4.52 0.82 -9.35
N LYS A 61 4.74 1.54 -8.26
CA LYS A 61 5.74 1.23 -7.24
C LYS A 61 5.21 1.54 -5.85
N VAL A 62 5.46 0.64 -4.90
CA VAL A 62 5.13 0.81 -3.49
C VAL A 62 6.39 0.70 -2.65
N ILE A 63 6.61 1.68 -1.78
CA ILE A 63 7.70 1.66 -0.81
C ILE A 63 7.11 1.42 0.57
N VAL A 64 7.36 0.24 1.15
CA VAL A 64 7.05 -0.04 2.55
C VAL A 64 8.10 0.65 3.40
N ALA A 65 7.72 1.74 4.07
CA ALA A 65 8.62 2.59 4.83
C ALA A 65 8.56 2.25 6.32
N VAL A 66 9.60 1.57 6.84
CA VAL A 66 9.70 1.13 8.22
C VAL A 66 10.29 2.24 9.08
N ALA A 67 9.54 2.74 10.06
CA ALA A 67 10.00 3.79 10.96
C ALA A 67 11.14 3.30 11.88
N ALA A 68 12.29 3.97 11.83
CA ALA A 68 13.50 3.59 12.57
C ALA A 68 13.46 3.99 14.05
N GLY A 69 12.76 5.05 14.41
CA GLY A 69 12.81 5.61 15.75
C GLY A 69 11.52 6.24 16.22
N HIS A 70 11.45 6.47 17.52
CA HIS A 70 10.42 7.11 18.37
C HIS A 70 9.52 6.15 19.13
N HIS A 71 9.43 4.88 18.79
CA HIS A 71 8.70 3.91 19.63
C HIS A 71 9.65 3.28 20.65
N LYS A 72 9.77 3.91 21.83
CA LYS A 72 10.59 3.46 22.97
C LYS A 72 10.27 2.03 23.47
N LYS A 73 9.33 1.32 22.85
CA LYS A 73 8.85 0.00 23.26
C LYS A 73 8.57 -0.94 22.09
N ALA A 74 9.30 -0.84 20.98
CA ALA A 74 9.18 -1.83 19.93
C ALA A 74 9.71 -3.19 20.43
N LEU A 75 8.99 -4.28 20.12
CA LEU A 75 9.40 -5.63 20.46
C LEU A 75 10.60 -6.08 19.62
N PHE A 76 10.58 -5.73 18.35
CA PHE A 76 11.63 -6.07 17.40
C PHE A 76 12.53 -4.88 17.07
N THR A 77 13.81 -5.15 16.89
CA THR A 77 14.76 -4.18 16.37
C THR A 77 14.38 -3.72 14.96
N LEU A 78 14.93 -2.61 14.49
CA LEU A 78 14.70 -2.15 13.13
C LEU A 78 15.08 -3.20 12.09
N SER A 79 16.23 -3.88 12.25
CA SER A 79 16.69 -4.92 11.33
C SER A 79 15.69 -6.07 11.26
N GLU A 80 15.26 -6.61 12.41
CA GLU A 80 14.26 -7.70 12.47
C GLU A 80 12.96 -7.30 11.77
N ARG A 81 12.46 -6.06 11.98
CA ARG A 81 11.24 -5.56 11.33
C ARG A 81 11.40 -5.41 9.82
N MET A 82 12.56 -4.93 9.38
CA MET A 82 12.89 -4.82 7.96
C MET A 82 12.94 -6.19 7.28
N ASP A 83 13.54 -7.17 7.92
CA ASP A 83 13.71 -8.52 7.36
C ASP A 83 12.36 -9.24 7.28
N MET A 84 11.51 -9.11 8.31
CA MET A 84 10.13 -9.61 8.26
C MET A 84 9.33 -8.93 7.14
N ALA A 85 9.46 -7.62 6.99
CA ALA A 85 8.75 -6.89 5.94
C ALA A 85 9.23 -7.29 4.54
N ARG A 86 10.54 -7.48 4.32
CA ARG A 86 11.08 -7.95 3.03
C ARG A 86 10.57 -9.32 2.65
N GLU A 87 10.54 -10.26 3.60
CA GLU A 87 10.02 -11.59 3.34
C GLU A 87 8.52 -11.57 3.04
N ALA A 88 7.75 -10.77 3.78
CA ALA A 88 6.30 -10.64 3.59
C ALA A 88 5.93 -10.07 2.21
N VAL A 89 6.73 -9.13 1.67
CA VAL A 89 6.45 -8.51 0.36
C VAL A 89 7.18 -9.18 -0.80
N LYS A 90 7.94 -10.23 -0.58
CA LYS A 90 8.71 -10.95 -1.60
C LYS A 90 7.92 -11.37 -2.84
N PRO A 91 6.64 -11.79 -2.74
CA PRO A 91 5.81 -12.06 -3.91
C PRO A 91 5.60 -10.86 -4.85
N TYR A 92 5.88 -9.64 -4.37
CA TYR A 92 5.68 -8.37 -5.08
C TYR A 92 6.99 -7.61 -5.30
N SER A 93 8.14 -8.29 -5.23
CA SER A 93 9.49 -7.68 -5.26
C SER A 93 9.77 -6.82 -6.50
N ASP A 94 9.08 -7.06 -7.60
CA ASP A 94 9.21 -6.26 -8.83
C ASP A 94 8.60 -4.84 -8.67
N GLN A 95 7.61 -4.69 -7.79
CA GLN A 95 6.89 -3.44 -7.56
C GLN A 95 7.08 -2.88 -6.15
N VAL A 96 7.50 -3.71 -5.18
CA VAL A 96 7.57 -3.33 -3.76
C VAL A 96 9.01 -3.33 -3.27
N THR A 97 9.41 -2.21 -2.67
CA THR A 97 10.69 -2.12 -1.93
C THR A 97 10.43 -1.86 -0.45
N VAL A 98 11.34 -2.33 0.41
CA VAL A 98 11.28 -2.08 1.87
C VAL A 98 12.47 -1.22 2.24
N GLU A 99 12.18 -0.06 2.79
CA GLU A 99 13.18 0.92 3.21
C GLU A 99 12.92 1.38 4.64
N SER A 100 13.95 1.73 5.37
CA SER A 100 13.80 2.39 6.67
C SER A 100 13.89 3.88 6.53
N PHE A 101 13.21 4.61 7.42
CA PHE A 101 13.35 6.05 7.53
C PHE A 101 13.49 6.48 8.99
N SER A 102 14.21 7.56 9.19
CA SER A 102 14.34 8.28 10.47
C SER A 102 14.00 9.75 10.26
N GLY A 103 13.56 10.41 11.32
CA GLY A 103 13.15 11.81 11.22
C GLY A 103 11.75 11.98 10.65
N LEU A 104 11.53 13.08 9.92
CA LEU A 104 10.21 13.43 9.42
C LEU A 104 9.84 12.61 8.19
N LEU A 105 8.68 11.98 8.21
CA LEU A 105 8.15 11.18 7.10
C LEU A 105 8.11 11.97 5.78
N ARG A 106 7.75 13.25 5.86
CA ARG A 106 7.76 14.17 4.72
C ARG A 106 9.08 14.12 3.94
N ASP A 107 10.20 14.24 4.64
CA ASP A 107 11.51 14.34 3.98
C ASP A 107 11.86 13.04 3.24
N PHE A 108 11.49 11.90 3.83
CA PHE A 108 11.61 10.61 3.19
C PHE A 108 10.74 10.48 1.93
N VAL A 109 9.44 10.83 2.03
CA VAL A 109 8.49 10.73 0.90
C VAL A 109 8.94 11.61 -0.26
N VAL A 110 9.31 12.86 0.01
CA VAL A 110 9.78 13.81 -1.01
C VAL A 110 11.09 13.31 -1.66
N ALA A 111 12.05 12.83 -0.86
CA ALA A 111 13.34 12.32 -1.37
C ALA A 111 13.18 11.08 -2.27
N ARG A 112 12.10 10.32 -2.13
CA ARG A 112 11.79 9.15 -2.96
C ARG A 112 10.86 9.47 -4.13
N GLY A 113 10.47 10.72 -4.32
CA GLY A 113 9.54 11.13 -5.37
C GLY A 113 8.13 10.54 -5.17
N GLY A 114 7.77 10.23 -3.92
CA GLY A 114 6.44 9.72 -3.58
C GLY A 114 5.35 10.73 -3.95
N LYS A 115 4.30 10.25 -4.59
CA LYS A 115 3.11 11.06 -4.97
C LYS A 115 1.86 10.63 -4.21
N ALA A 116 1.87 9.45 -3.62
CA ALA A 116 0.80 8.94 -2.78
C ALA A 116 1.36 8.39 -1.46
N MET A 117 0.62 8.61 -0.40
CA MET A 117 0.87 7.98 0.89
C MET A 117 -0.29 7.04 1.23
N VAL A 118 0.00 5.75 1.34
CA VAL A 118 -0.99 4.72 1.66
C VAL A 118 -1.16 4.62 3.17
N ARG A 119 -2.40 4.60 3.63
CA ARG A 119 -2.78 4.36 5.02
C ARG A 119 -3.84 3.26 5.10
N GLY A 120 -3.65 2.29 5.99
CA GLY A 120 -4.64 1.26 6.24
C GLY A 120 -5.72 1.76 7.21
N LEU A 121 -6.99 1.65 6.83
CA LEU A 121 -8.13 1.91 7.71
C LEU A 121 -8.83 0.61 8.05
N ARG A 122 -8.88 0.22 9.32
CA ARG A 122 -9.49 -1.01 9.79
C ARG A 122 -10.87 -0.80 10.42
N ALA A 123 -11.04 0.32 11.12
CA ALA A 123 -12.25 0.64 11.85
C ALA A 123 -12.55 2.14 11.76
N VAL A 124 -13.81 2.49 12.07
CA VAL A 124 -14.24 3.90 12.15
C VAL A 124 -13.41 4.70 13.16
N THR A 125 -12.98 4.05 14.24
CA THR A 125 -12.11 4.66 15.27
C THR A 125 -10.72 5.03 14.76
N ASP A 126 -10.20 4.35 13.73
CA ASP A 126 -8.93 4.72 13.11
C ASP A 126 -9.09 5.98 12.24
N PHE A 127 -10.29 6.21 11.70
CA PHE A 127 -10.55 7.25 10.70
C PHE A 127 -10.27 8.66 11.23
N ASP A 128 -10.73 9.01 12.39
CA ASP A 128 -10.56 10.37 12.94
C ASP A 128 -9.07 10.72 13.08
N TYR A 129 -8.28 9.80 13.59
CA TYR A 129 -6.83 9.99 13.75
C TYR A 129 -6.11 10.07 12.38
N GLU A 130 -6.42 9.15 11.48
CA GLU A 130 -5.80 9.10 10.15
C GLU A 130 -6.22 10.28 9.28
N PHE A 131 -7.46 10.76 9.43
CA PHE A 131 -7.96 11.95 8.74
C PHE A 131 -7.24 13.23 9.21
N GLN A 132 -7.02 13.37 10.51
CA GLN A 132 -6.23 14.48 11.06
C GLN A 132 -4.79 14.43 10.53
N LEU A 133 -4.16 13.26 10.53
CA LEU A 133 -2.82 13.09 9.96
C LEU A 133 -2.78 13.44 8.47
N ALA A 134 -3.79 13.05 7.70
CA ALA A 134 -3.86 13.39 6.28
C ALA A 134 -3.93 14.91 6.05
N GLY A 135 -4.70 15.62 6.87
CA GLY A 135 -4.78 17.09 6.85
C GLY A 135 -3.42 17.74 7.16
N MET A 136 -2.73 17.25 8.18
CA MET A 136 -1.38 17.72 8.53
C MET A 136 -0.36 17.40 7.41
N ASN A 137 -0.41 16.19 6.88
CA ASN A 137 0.49 15.79 5.80
C ASN A 137 0.28 16.62 4.53
N ARG A 138 -0.96 16.96 4.18
CA ARG A 138 -1.26 17.84 3.04
C ARG A 138 -0.64 19.23 3.24
N SER A 139 -0.63 19.75 4.47
CA SER A 139 0.04 21.03 4.76
C SER A 139 1.56 20.95 4.63
N LEU A 140 2.16 19.80 4.93
CA LEU A 140 3.60 19.57 4.85
C LEU A 140 4.08 19.14 3.46
N MET A 141 3.22 18.47 2.69
CA MET A 141 3.49 17.86 1.39
C MET A 141 2.29 18.08 0.46
N PRO A 142 2.06 19.29 -0.06
CA PRO A 142 0.87 19.58 -0.87
C PRO A 142 0.78 18.76 -2.17
N ASP A 143 1.92 18.26 -2.67
CA ASP A 143 2.00 17.45 -3.89
C ASP A 143 1.88 15.92 -3.64
N VAL A 144 1.58 15.51 -2.40
CA VAL A 144 1.45 14.09 -2.00
C VAL A 144 0.06 13.85 -1.45
N GLU A 145 -0.71 12.99 -2.12
CA GLU A 145 -2.06 12.65 -1.66
C GLU A 145 -2.05 11.47 -0.67
N THR A 146 -2.92 11.54 0.33
CA THR A 146 -3.15 10.43 1.25
C THR A 146 -4.29 9.54 0.73
N VAL A 147 -3.98 8.27 0.52
CA VAL A 147 -4.94 7.26 0.03
C VAL A 147 -5.21 6.25 1.15
N PHE A 148 -6.48 6.13 1.52
CA PHE A 148 -6.93 5.16 2.50
C PHE A 148 -7.34 3.86 1.84
N LEU A 149 -6.76 2.76 2.28
CA LEU A 149 -7.12 1.41 1.85
C LEU A 149 -7.67 0.62 3.04
N THR A 150 -8.83 0.01 2.86
CA THR A 150 -9.38 -0.92 3.85
C THR A 150 -8.84 -2.32 3.58
N PRO A 151 -8.34 -3.06 4.58
CA PRO A 151 -8.00 -4.47 4.40
C PRO A 151 -9.26 -5.29 4.10
N SER A 152 -9.07 -6.50 3.59
CA SER A 152 -10.16 -7.46 3.40
C SER A 152 -10.80 -7.80 4.75
N ASP A 153 -12.09 -8.14 4.75
CA ASP A 153 -12.90 -8.39 5.96
C ASP A 153 -12.23 -9.33 6.96
N LYS A 154 -11.58 -10.39 6.47
CA LYS A 154 -10.87 -11.37 7.31
C LYS A 154 -9.67 -10.81 8.06
N TYR A 155 -9.15 -9.64 7.67
CA TYR A 155 -7.97 -9.00 8.25
C TYR A 155 -8.29 -7.68 8.98
N GLN A 156 -9.54 -7.26 8.95
CA GLN A 156 -9.99 -5.97 9.47
C GLN A 156 -9.69 -5.79 10.97
N PHE A 157 -9.73 -6.86 11.75
CA PHE A 157 -9.50 -6.80 13.19
C PHE A 157 -8.06 -7.06 13.62
N ILE A 158 -7.14 -7.26 12.67
CA ILE A 158 -5.75 -7.58 12.99
C ILE A 158 -4.98 -6.30 13.36
N SER A 159 -4.36 -6.33 14.53
CA SER A 159 -3.51 -5.27 15.04
C SER A 159 -2.18 -5.86 15.50
N SER A 160 -1.04 -5.25 15.14
CA SER A 160 0.28 -5.67 15.65
C SER A 160 0.35 -5.64 17.17
N THR A 161 -0.34 -4.70 17.81
CA THR A 161 -0.40 -4.64 19.28
C THR A 161 -1.06 -5.87 19.86
N PHE A 162 -2.25 -6.23 19.38
CA PHE A 162 -2.95 -7.45 19.84
C PHE A 162 -2.18 -8.72 19.50
N VAL A 163 -1.55 -8.79 18.32
CA VAL A 163 -0.72 -9.94 17.94
C VAL A 163 0.44 -10.13 18.94
N ARG A 164 1.12 -9.05 19.32
CA ARG A 164 2.17 -9.10 20.36
C ARG A 164 1.62 -9.54 21.71
N GLU A 165 0.51 -8.98 22.14
CA GLU A 165 -0.12 -9.32 23.42
C GLU A 165 -0.52 -10.80 23.48
N ILE A 166 -1.15 -11.33 22.42
CA ILE A 166 -1.52 -12.73 22.30
C ILE A 166 -0.27 -13.61 22.40
N ALA A 167 0.77 -13.30 21.62
CA ALA A 167 2.02 -14.07 21.64
C ALA A 167 2.72 -14.03 23.00
N MET A 168 2.74 -12.88 23.65
CA MET A 168 3.35 -12.69 24.99
C MET A 168 2.61 -13.49 26.09
N LEU A 169 1.35 -13.84 25.86
CA LEU A 169 0.53 -14.66 26.75
C LEU A 169 0.49 -16.14 26.33
N GLY A 170 1.33 -16.55 25.35
CA GLY A 170 1.40 -17.93 24.86
C GLY A 170 0.27 -18.35 23.93
N GLY A 171 -0.50 -17.38 23.40
CA GLY A 171 -1.59 -17.66 22.46
C GLY A 171 -1.11 -17.88 21.03
N GLU A 172 -1.90 -18.56 20.21
CA GLU A 172 -1.62 -18.83 18.80
C GLU A 172 -1.83 -17.58 17.95
N VAL A 173 -0.85 -17.27 17.08
CA VAL A 173 -0.86 -16.08 16.20
C VAL A 173 -0.86 -16.40 14.71
N ASN A 174 -0.86 -17.68 14.32
CA ASN A 174 -0.79 -18.16 12.94
C ASN A 174 -1.90 -17.63 12.01
N LYS A 175 -3.05 -17.21 12.59
CA LYS A 175 -4.17 -16.60 11.85
C LYS A 175 -3.97 -15.13 11.53
N PHE A 176 -2.97 -14.49 12.10
CA PHE A 176 -2.79 -13.03 12.06
C PHE A 176 -1.50 -12.61 11.35
N VAL A 177 -0.52 -13.53 11.27
CA VAL A 177 0.80 -13.26 10.69
C VAL A 177 1.22 -14.38 9.75
N SER A 178 2.18 -14.10 8.87
CA SER A 178 2.79 -15.12 8.02
C SER A 178 3.67 -16.09 8.84
N PRO A 179 3.93 -17.32 8.34
CA PRO A 179 4.70 -18.34 9.08
C PRO A 179 6.09 -17.86 9.53
N ASN A 180 6.76 -17.05 8.71
CA ASN A 180 8.05 -16.48 9.07
C ASN A 180 7.94 -15.54 10.28
N VAL A 181 6.94 -14.66 10.29
CA VAL A 181 6.69 -13.73 11.40
C VAL A 181 6.29 -14.48 12.66
N GLU A 182 5.46 -15.52 12.56
CA GLU A 182 5.09 -16.38 13.68
C GLU A 182 6.34 -17.02 14.34
N GLN A 183 7.23 -17.58 13.53
CA GLN A 183 8.47 -18.19 14.02
C GLN A 183 9.33 -17.17 14.75
N GLN A 184 9.53 -15.98 14.17
CA GLN A 184 10.35 -14.93 14.79
C GLN A 184 9.69 -14.40 16.08
N LEU A 185 8.36 -14.26 16.10
CA LEU A 185 7.62 -13.80 17.26
C LEU A 185 7.72 -14.81 18.42
N THR A 186 7.55 -16.10 18.11
CA THR A 186 7.70 -17.18 19.09
C THR A 186 9.11 -17.22 19.66
N ALA A 187 10.14 -17.13 18.81
CA ALA A 187 11.56 -17.08 19.26
C ALA A 187 11.82 -15.86 20.15
N LYS A 188 11.26 -14.71 19.78
CA LYS A 188 11.41 -13.47 20.54
C LYS A 188 10.78 -13.56 21.92
N VAL A 189 9.56 -14.08 22.02
CA VAL A 189 8.86 -14.27 23.31
C VAL A 189 9.64 -15.19 24.24
N ARG A 190 10.15 -16.32 23.71
CA ARG A 190 11.01 -17.25 24.48
C ARG A 190 12.27 -16.56 24.98
N SER A 191 12.92 -15.74 24.16
CA SER A 191 14.13 -15.01 24.57
C SER A 191 13.92 -14.01 25.71
N LEU A 192 12.67 -13.58 25.93
CA LEU A 192 12.28 -12.69 27.01
C LEU A 192 11.91 -13.45 28.31
N GLY A 193 12.10 -14.78 28.34
CA GLY A 193 11.82 -15.62 29.52
C GLY A 193 10.32 -15.79 29.81
N ARG A 194 9.48 -15.69 28.79
CA ARG A 194 8.05 -15.94 28.87
C ARG A 194 7.75 -17.21 28.07
N GLU A 195 7.51 -18.30 28.80
CA GLU A 195 7.02 -19.57 28.27
C GLU A 195 5.51 -19.62 28.28
#